data_5aa45bd4e607e9297b9966a4a4656930
#
_entry.id   5aa45bd4e607e9297b9966a4a4656930
#
_cell.length_a   1.000
_cell.length_b   1.000
_cell.length_c   1.000
_cell.angle_alpha   90.00
_cell.angle_beta   90.00
_cell.angle_gamma   90.00
#
_symmetry.space_group_name_H-M   'P 1'
#
loop_
_entity.id
_entity.type
_entity.pdbx_description
1 polymer ?
#
loop_
_entity_poly.entity_id
_entity_poly.type
_entity_poly.pdbx_seq_one_letter_code
_entity_poly.pdbx_strand_id
1 'polypeptide(L)'
;MSVCTSISTLRHAHTQYNAERRYAGSIDIPLSESGICGAQKAAQKLAGTKFDMVITSRLKRAVQTAEILVGQSAPIIHNELCNERNFGVMEGLTWEDIQTIQPPVLMINVGNDLHTVNPKGGEPFEDVWERARKFRQLLFQAYAGANILVISHGVFLQMFHGVLRGLNCIESLGTYPSNLELATFQFEDGQLVEEKLIRLLGTEPLKW
;
A
#
# COMPACT_ATOMS: atom_id res chain seq x y z
N MET A 1 -26.92 -17.30 -5.36
CA MET A 1 -26.58 -15.85 -5.55
C MET A 1 -25.07 -15.78 -5.49
N SER A 2 -24.44 -15.10 -6.45
CA SER A 2 -22.98 -14.87 -6.42
C SER A 2 -22.61 -13.95 -5.27
N VAL A 3 -21.45 -14.20 -4.66
CA VAL A 3 -20.91 -13.37 -3.57
C VAL A 3 -20.01 -12.31 -4.19
N CYS A 4 -20.47 -11.04 -4.13
CA CYS A 4 -19.71 -9.90 -4.64
C CYS A 4 -18.89 -9.27 -3.53
N THR A 5 -17.56 -9.32 -3.61
CA THR A 5 -16.63 -8.70 -2.67
C THR A 5 -15.89 -7.54 -3.34
N SER A 6 -15.86 -6.38 -2.71
CA SER A 6 -15.11 -5.21 -3.19
C SER A 6 -13.92 -4.94 -2.27
N ILE A 7 -12.72 -4.91 -2.84
CA ILE A 7 -11.49 -4.55 -2.13
C ILE A 7 -10.95 -3.27 -2.75
N SER A 8 -11.12 -2.15 -2.04
CA SER A 8 -10.46 -0.89 -2.37
C SER A 8 -9.15 -0.80 -1.60
N THR A 9 -8.08 -0.38 -2.24
CA THR A 9 -6.76 -0.17 -1.63
C THR A 9 -6.35 1.28 -1.79
N LEU A 10 -5.63 1.81 -0.80
CA LEU A 10 -5.14 3.18 -0.83
C LEU A 10 -3.77 3.26 -0.15
N ARG A 11 -2.78 3.84 -0.83
CA ARG A 11 -1.51 4.15 -0.18
C ARG A 11 -1.67 5.34 0.75
N HIS A 12 -1.11 5.26 1.97
CA HIS A 12 -1.15 6.35 2.95
C HIS A 12 -0.81 7.72 2.35
N ALA A 13 -1.27 8.80 2.97
CA ALA A 13 -0.95 10.16 2.56
C ALA A 13 0.53 10.50 2.82
N HIS A 14 0.98 11.67 2.33
CA HIS A 14 2.38 12.08 2.38
C HIS A 14 2.95 12.18 3.79
N THR A 15 4.21 11.78 3.94
CA THR A 15 5.03 11.94 5.14
C THR A 15 6.22 12.84 4.82
N GLN A 16 6.95 13.27 5.84
CA GLN A 16 8.20 14.00 5.65
C GLN A 16 9.22 13.17 4.85
N TYR A 17 9.28 11.83 5.07
CA TYR A 17 10.18 10.95 4.31
C TYR A 17 9.82 10.85 2.83
N ASN A 18 8.54 10.96 2.47
CA ASN A 18 8.17 11.05 1.06
C ASN A 18 8.71 12.34 0.42
N ALA A 19 8.64 13.48 1.13
CA ALA A 19 9.21 14.75 0.64
C ALA A 19 10.73 14.70 0.50
N GLU A 20 11.41 14.02 1.41
CA GLU A 20 12.87 13.85 1.43
C GLU A 20 13.36 12.66 0.60
N ARG A 21 12.46 11.91 -0.04
CA ARG A 21 12.77 10.69 -0.80
C ARG A 21 13.56 9.66 0.02
N ARG A 22 13.17 9.48 1.30
CA ARG A 22 13.74 8.45 2.19
C ARG A 22 12.90 7.20 2.23
N TYR A 23 13.55 6.08 2.37
CA TYR A 23 12.90 4.78 2.61
C TYR A 23 12.39 4.72 4.05
N ALA A 24 11.09 4.73 4.25
CA ALA A 24 10.51 4.69 5.59
C ALA A 24 10.48 3.27 6.16
N GLY A 25 10.07 2.29 5.35
CA GLY A 25 9.97 0.89 5.77
C GLY A 25 9.14 0.71 7.05
N SER A 26 9.75 0.07 8.05
CA SER A 26 9.18 -0.17 9.38
C SER A 26 9.27 1.03 10.33
N ILE A 27 10.01 2.09 9.97
CA ILE A 27 10.07 3.31 10.79
C ILE A 27 8.67 3.94 10.90
N ASP A 28 8.22 4.14 12.13
CA ASP A 28 6.87 4.61 12.43
C ASP A 28 6.79 6.14 12.49
N ILE A 29 6.73 6.77 11.31
CA ILE A 29 6.62 8.22 11.14
C ILE A 29 5.16 8.64 10.89
N PRO A 30 4.76 9.84 11.36
CA PRO A 30 3.43 10.40 11.12
C PRO A 30 3.31 10.99 9.70
N LEU A 31 2.10 11.41 9.37
CA LEU A 31 1.84 12.25 8.20
C LEU A 31 2.52 13.62 8.36
N SER A 32 2.93 14.21 7.23
CA SER A 32 3.32 15.62 7.17
C SER A 32 2.07 16.51 7.15
N GLU A 33 2.24 17.82 7.38
CA GLU A 33 1.13 18.79 7.25
C GLU A 33 0.48 18.74 5.87
N SER A 34 1.29 18.65 4.81
CA SER A 34 0.80 18.48 3.44
C SER A 34 0.06 17.14 3.25
N GLY A 35 0.51 16.09 3.93
CA GLY A 35 -0.17 14.79 3.93
C GLY A 35 -1.53 14.83 4.61
N ILE A 36 -1.64 15.52 5.76
CA ILE A 36 -2.91 15.72 6.46
C ILE A 36 -3.89 16.49 5.55
N CYS A 37 -3.44 17.60 4.96
CA CYS A 37 -4.25 18.37 4.01
C CYS A 37 -4.69 17.52 2.80
N GLY A 38 -3.77 16.71 2.25
CA GLY A 38 -4.07 15.78 1.15
C GLY A 38 -5.12 14.74 1.53
N ALA A 39 -4.99 14.13 2.72
CA ALA A 39 -5.96 13.16 3.22
C ALA A 39 -7.35 13.79 3.43
N GLN A 40 -7.42 15.03 3.94
CA GLN A 40 -8.69 15.75 4.08
C GLN A 40 -9.37 16.01 2.74
N LYS A 41 -8.61 16.41 1.70
CA LYS A 41 -9.14 16.57 0.33
C LYS A 41 -9.61 15.23 -0.27
N ALA A 42 -8.86 14.15 -0.01
CA ALA A 42 -9.26 12.81 -0.43
C ALA A 42 -10.55 12.36 0.27
N ALA A 43 -10.71 12.65 1.57
CA ALA A 43 -11.94 12.37 2.32
C ALA A 43 -13.16 13.05 1.69
N GLN A 44 -13.03 14.31 1.25
CA GLN A 44 -14.12 15.02 0.55
C GLN A 44 -14.52 14.32 -0.76
N LYS A 45 -13.54 13.77 -1.50
CA LYS A 45 -13.82 13.04 -2.76
C LYS A 45 -14.43 11.65 -2.52
N LEU A 46 -14.16 11.05 -1.38
CA LEU A 46 -14.76 9.79 -0.96
C LEU A 46 -16.07 9.97 -0.20
N ALA A 47 -16.53 11.21 0.01
CA ALA A 47 -17.79 11.50 0.67
C ALA A 47 -18.96 10.82 -0.06
N GLY A 48 -19.73 10.02 0.71
CA GLY A 48 -20.82 9.19 0.16
C GLY A 48 -20.41 7.78 -0.27
N THR A 49 -19.11 7.46 -0.36
CA THR A 49 -18.65 6.08 -0.51
C THR A 49 -18.78 5.37 0.84
N LYS A 50 -19.49 4.25 0.85
CA LYS A 50 -19.67 3.45 2.07
C LYS A 50 -18.72 2.27 2.05
N PHE A 51 -17.92 2.13 3.09
CA PHE A 51 -17.14 0.93 3.36
C PHE A 51 -17.72 0.21 4.57
N ASP A 52 -17.83 -1.11 4.51
CA ASP A 52 -18.29 -1.92 5.65
C ASP A 52 -17.21 -1.97 6.73
N MET A 53 -15.93 -1.86 6.30
CA MET A 53 -14.78 -1.77 7.19
C MET A 53 -13.57 -1.17 6.51
N VAL A 54 -12.64 -0.68 7.32
CA VAL A 54 -11.32 -0.22 6.91
C VAL A 54 -10.26 -1.06 7.60
N ILE A 55 -9.32 -1.60 6.85
CA ILE A 55 -8.18 -2.34 7.39
C ILE A 55 -6.92 -1.54 7.12
N THR A 56 -6.13 -1.29 8.17
CA THR A 56 -4.87 -0.55 8.03
C THR A 56 -3.69 -1.35 8.56
N SER A 57 -2.48 -1.03 8.11
CA SER A 57 -1.28 -1.40 8.84
C SER A 57 -1.28 -0.75 10.24
N ARG A 58 -0.37 -1.17 11.12
CA ARG A 58 -0.19 -0.56 12.43
C ARG A 58 0.65 0.72 12.40
N LEU A 59 1.22 1.10 11.26
CA LEU A 59 2.09 2.27 11.16
C LEU A 59 1.28 3.57 11.13
N LYS A 60 1.70 4.56 11.94
CA LYS A 60 1.00 5.83 12.17
C LYS A 60 0.51 6.49 10.90
N ARG A 61 1.32 6.57 9.85
CA ARG A 61 0.96 7.19 8.58
C ARG A 61 -0.27 6.56 7.91
N ALA A 62 -0.45 5.23 8.03
CA ALA A 62 -1.62 4.55 7.50
C ALA A 62 -2.84 4.73 8.42
N VAL A 63 -2.63 4.62 9.73
CA VAL A 63 -3.69 4.83 10.74
C VAL A 63 -4.25 6.25 10.65
N GLN A 64 -3.41 7.28 10.67
CA GLN A 64 -3.83 8.68 10.54
C GLN A 64 -4.55 8.94 9.21
N THR A 65 -4.09 8.31 8.11
CA THR A 65 -4.79 8.41 6.83
C THR A 65 -6.21 7.83 6.94
N ALA A 66 -6.37 6.66 7.56
CA ALA A 66 -7.68 6.04 7.76
C ALA A 66 -8.61 6.91 8.61
N GLU A 67 -8.12 7.38 9.75
CA GLU A 67 -8.89 8.23 10.66
C GLU A 67 -9.39 9.51 9.97
N ILE A 68 -8.56 10.14 9.13
CA ILE A 68 -8.95 11.33 8.37
C ILE A 68 -9.97 10.99 7.28
N LEU A 69 -9.79 9.85 6.59
CA LEU A 69 -10.66 9.49 5.46
C LEU A 69 -12.05 9.06 5.87
N VAL A 70 -12.18 8.27 6.94
CA VAL A 70 -13.45 7.67 7.30
C VAL A 70 -14.00 8.13 8.65
N GLY A 71 -13.18 8.72 9.54
CA GLY A 71 -13.62 9.14 10.86
C GLY A 71 -14.33 8.01 11.61
N GLN A 72 -15.62 8.21 11.90
CA GLN A 72 -16.48 7.21 12.56
C GLN A 72 -17.44 6.49 11.59
N SER A 73 -17.32 6.72 10.28
CA SER A 73 -18.26 6.18 9.30
C SER A 73 -18.07 4.67 9.02
N ALA A 74 -16.93 4.10 9.38
CA ALA A 74 -16.62 2.69 9.26
C ALA A 74 -15.68 2.23 10.38
N PRO A 75 -15.77 0.97 10.85
CA PRO A 75 -14.83 0.43 11.82
C PRO A 75 -13.43 0.29 11.20
N ILE A 76 -12.40 0.67 11.96
CA ILE A 76 -10.98 0.55 11.57
C ILE A 76 -10.36 -0.64 12.33
N ILE A 77 -9.78 -1.56 11.58
CA ILE A 77 -9.08 -2.74 12.09
C ILE A 77 -7.61 -2.66 11.68
N HIS A 78 -6.70 -2.92 12.62
CA HIS A 78 -5.26 -2.95 12.35
C HIS A 78 -4.78 -4.38 12.09
N ASN A 79 -4.01 -4.56 11.02
CA ASN A 79 -3.46 -5.86 10.65
C ASN A 79 -2.00 -5.74 10.22
N GLU A 80 -1.11 -6.51 10.85
CA GLU A 80 0.33 -6.49 10.57
C GLU A 80 0.68 -7.05 9.18
N LEU A 81 -0.16 -7.94 8.64
CA LEU A 81 0.08 -8.49 7.31
C LEU A 81 0.15 -7.41 6.23
N CYS A 82 -0.49 -6.26 6.44
CA CYS A 82 -0.42 -5.13 5.51
C CYS A 82 0.56 -4.02 5.92
N ASN A 83 1.53 -4.29 6.80
CA ASN A 83 2.64 -3.37 7.05
C ASN A 83 3.52 -3.20 5.80
N GLU A 84 4.29 -2.11 5.76
CA GLU A 84 5.26 -1.89 4.69
C GLU A 84 6.37 -2.94 4.74
N ARG A 85 7.09 -3.10 3.64
CA ARG A 85 8.33 -3.86 3.57
C ARG A 85 9.35 -3.28 4.54
N ASN A 86 9.98 -4.13 5.34
CA ASN A 86 11.17 -3.74 6.08
C ASN A 86 12.33 -3.59 5.08
N PHE A 87 12.91 -2.39 5.00
CA PHE A 87 14.03 -2.10 4.11
C PHE A 87 15.40 -2.29 4.77
N GLY A 88 15.46 -2.74 6.03
CA GLY A 88 16.72 -3.02 6.75
C GLY A 88 17.64 -1.80 6.77
N VAL A 89 18.90 -2.01 6.34
CA VAL A 89 19.94 -0.95 6.35
C VAL A 89 19.60 0.29 5.51
N MET A 90 18.57 0.23 4.67
CA MET A 90 18.15 1.36 3.84
C MET A 90 17.16 2.29 4.56
N GLU A 91 16.59 1.87 5.70
CA GLU A 91 15.58 2.65 6.41
C GLU A 91 16.13 3.99 6.90
N GLY A 92 15.40 5.07 6.62
CA GLY A 92 15.81 6.44 6.91
C GLY A 92 16.77 7.07 5.91
N LEU A 93 17.32 6.30 4.98
CA LEU A 93 18.27 6.78 3.97
C LEU A 93 17.57 7.26 2.70
N THR A 94 18.23 8.20 1.99
CA THR A 94 17.87 8.62 0.63
C THR A 94 18.41 7.64 -0.39
N TRP A 95 18.01 7.79 -1.65
CA TRP A 95 18.58 7.03 -2.76
C TRP A 95 20.10 7.24 -2.90
N GLU A 96 20.55 8.46 -2.73
CA GLU A 96 21.97 8.84 -2.81
C GLU A 96 22.77 8.19 -1.67
N ASP A 97 22.23 8.19 -0.46
CA ASP A 97 22.84 7.53 0.72
C ASP A 97 23.00 6.02 0.49
N ILE A 98 21.99 5.37 -0.07
CA ILE A 98 21.97 3.91 -0.31
C ILE A 98 23.10 3.48 -1.24
N GLN A 99 23.45 4.30 -2.23
CA GLN A 99 24.54 4.00 -3.17
C GLN A 99 25.91 3.96 -2.49
N THR A 100 26.05 4.52 -1.29
CA THR A 100 27.29 4.51 -0.50
C THR A 100 27.42 3.32 0.45
N ILE A 101 26.37 2.52 0.62
CA ILE A 101 26.36 1.36 1.54
C ILE A 101 27.37 0.29 1.07
N GLN A 102 28.09 -0.26 2.04
CA GLN A 102 29.01 -1.39 1.79
C GLN A 102 28.63 -2.62 2.63
N PRO A 103 28.54 -3.82 2.05
CA PRO A 103 28.57 -4.07 0.60
C PRO A 103 27.37 -3.43 -0.12
N PRO A 104 27.45 -3.18 -1.43
CA PRO A 104 26.39 -2.52 -2.18
C PRO A 104 25.06 -3.26 -2.08
N VAL A 105 23.96 -2.51 -2.00
CA VAL A 105 22.60 -3.08 -2.12
C VAL A 105 22.40 -3.58 -3.55
N LEU A 106 22.00 -4.83 -3.70
CA LEU A 106 21.73 -5.41 -5.01
C LEU A 106 20.46 -4.81 -5.60
N MET A 107 20.50 -4.56 -6.92
CA MET A 107 19.39 -3.98 -7.68
C MET A 107 19.01 -4.88 -8.84
N ILE A 108 17.72 -4.91 -9.18
CA ILE A 108 17.21 -5.53 -10.41
C ILE A 108 16.30 -4.54 -11.14
N ASN A 109 16.30 -4.63 -12.46
CA ASN A 109 15.34 -3.92 -13.29
C ASN A 109 14.16 -4.85 -13.59
N VAL A 110 12.93 -4.37 -13.33
CA VAL A 110 11.71 -5.03 -13.76
C VAL A 110 10.89 -4.00 -14.55
N GLY A 111 10.74 -4.21 -15.85
CA GLY A 111 10.20 -3.19 -16.73
C GLY A 111 11.09 -1.95 -16.76
N ASN A 112 10.54 -0.80 -16.42
CA ASN A 112 11.23 0.49 -16.36
C ASN A 112 11.66 0.90 -14.95
N ASP A 113 11.38 0.07 -13.94
CA ASP A 113 11.61 0.39 -12.54
C ASP A 113 12.78 -0.40 -11.96
N LEU A 114 13.56 0.27 -11.12
CA LEU A 114 14.70 -0.30 -10.41
C LEU A 114 14.29 -0.69 -8.99
N HIS A 115 14.50 -1.96 -8.63
CA HIS A 115 14.11 -2.51 -7.35
C HIS A 115 15.32 -2.97 -6.54
N THR A 116 15.31 -2.69 -5.22
CA THR A 116 16.32 -3.16 -4.27
C THR A 116 16.04 -4.60 -3.87
N VAL A 117 17.01 -5.50 -4.09
CA VAL A 117 16.90 -6.91 -3.72
C VAL A 117 17.56 -7.14 -2.38
N ASN A 118 16.85 -7.75 -1.44
CA ASN A 118 17.36 -8.27 -0.18
C ASN A 118 18.35 -7.34 0.56
N PRO A 119 17.99 -6.11 0.93
CA PRO A 119 18.85 -5.25 1.72
C PRO A 119 19.13 -5.94 3.07
N LYS A 120 20.35 -5.81 3.57
CA LYS A 120 20.77 -6.45 4.82
C LYS A 120 19.81 -6.09 5.96
N GLY A 121 19.27 -7.12 6.64
CA GLY A 121 18.28 -6.95 7.72
C GLY A 121 16.89 -6.55 7.24
N GLY A 122 16.68 -6.47 5.94
CA GLY A 122 15.37 -6.18 5.33
C GLY A 122 14.60 -7.44 4.94
N GLU A 123 13.36 -7.23 4.51
CA GLU A 123 12.44 -8.28 4.09
C GLU A 123 12.60 -8.56 2.58
N PRO A 124 12.77 -9.81 2.14
CA PRO A 124 12.73 -10.18 0.72
C PRO A 124 11.37 -9.85 0.08
N PHE A 125 11.33 -9.61 -1.22
CA PHE A 125 10.07 -9.39 -1.93
C PHE A 125 9.14 -10.61 -1.86
N GLU A 126 9.70 -11.80 -1.89
CA GLU A 126 8.97 -13.06 -1.76
C GLU A 126 8.20 -13.13 -0.44
N ASP A 127 8.78 -12.68 0.67
CA ASP A 127 8.14 -12.67 1.98
C ASP A 127 7.00 -11.64 2.03
N VAL A 128 7.18 -10.46 1.42
CA VAL A 128 6.11 -9.45 1.27
C VAL A 128 4.96 -10.01 0.42
N TRP A 129 5.27 -10.67 -0.69
CA TRP A 129 4.29 -11.29 -1.57
C TRP A 129 3.52 -12.42 -0.86
N GLU A 130 4.22 -13.24 -0.10
CA GLU A 130 3.58 -14.31 0.69
C GLU A 130 2.68 -13.73 1.80
N ARG A 131 3.09 -12.62 2.46
CA ARG A 131 2.22 -11.89 3.39
C ARG A 131 0.97 -11.34 2.69
N ALA A 132 1.13 -10.83 1.49
CA ALA A 132 0.01 -10.33 0.69
C ALA A 132 -0.95 -11.46 0.31
N ARG A 133 -0.45 -12.67 -0.01
CA ARG A 133 -1.29 -13.86 -0.25
C ARG A 133 -2.08 -14.25 1.00
N LYS A 134 -1.42 -14.33 2.16
CA LYS A 134 -2.08 -14.62 3.45
C LYS A 134 -3.14 -13.56 3.77
N PHE A 135 -2.83 -12.28 3.50
CA PHE A 135 -3.77 -11.20 3.72
C PHE A 135 -5.00 -11.30 2.79
N ARG A 136 -4.81 -11.60 1.48
CA ARG A 136 -5.91 -11.90 0.57
C ARG A 136 -6.77 -13.03 1.10
N GLN A 137 -6.17 -14.14 1.49
CA GLN A 137 -6.91 -15.29 2.04
C GLN A 137 -7.74 -14.90 3.27
N LEU A 138 -7.17 -14.13 4.21
CA LEU A 138 -7.87 -13.62 5.37
C LEU A 138 -9.09 -12.78 4.97
N LEU A 139 -8.94 -11.85 4.00
CA LEU A 139 -10.04 -11.00 3.55
C LEU A 139 -11.21 -11.83 2.99
N PHE A 140 -10.93 -12.81 2.14
CA PHE A 140 -11.98 -13.65 1.57
C PHE A 140 -12.61 -14.63 2.57
N GLN A 141 -11.85 -15.09 3.57
CA GLN A 141 -12.39 -15.97 4.61
C GLN A 141 -13.26 -15.23 5.63
N ALA A 142 -12.83 -14.04 6.04
CA ALA A 142 -13.49 -13.31 7.11
C ALA A 142 -14.55 -12.30 6.62
N TYR A 143 -14.42 -11.80 5.38
CA TYR A 143 -15.19 -10.66 4.91
C TYR A 143 -15.73 -10.81 3.48
N ALA A 144 -16.01 -12.04 3.05
CA ALA A 144 -16.67 -12.29 1.78
C ALA A 144 -18.00 -11.52 1.68
N GLY A 145 -18.25 -10.86 0.56
CA GLY A 145 -19.45 -10.06 0.33
C GLY A 145 -19.37 -8.62 0.84
N ALA A 146 -18.29 -8.23 1.51
CA ALA A 146 -18.12 -6.87 2.05
C ALA A 146 -17.44 -5.92 1.07
N ASN A 147 -17.67 -4.61 1.29
CA ASN A 147 -16.93 -3.50 0.67
C ASN A 147 -15.83 -3.02 1.64
N ILE A 148 -14.59 -3.37 1.35
CA ILE A 148 -13.43 -3.20 2.25
C ILE A 148 -12.52 -2.11 1.70
N LEU A 149 -12.05 -1.20 2.58
CA LEU A 149 -10.95 -0.28 2.27
C LEU A 149 -9.68 -0.74 3.00
N VAL A 150 -8.60 -0.99 2.25
CA VAL A 150 -7.28 -1.32 2.79
C VAL A 150 -6.37 -0.11 2.65
N ILE A 151 -5.86 0.43 3.76
CA ILE A 151 -4.91 1.55 3.74
C ILE A 151 -3.54 1.04 4.17
N SER A 152 -2.59 1.11 3.25
CA SER A 152 -1.28 0.51 3.41
C SER A 152 -0.17 1.33 2.69
N HIS A 153 0.84 0.69 2.17
CA HIS A 153 2.13 1.27 1.78
C HIS A 153 2.52 0.85 0.36
N GLY A 154 3.57 1.49 -0.14
CA GLY A 154 3.99 1.35 -1.52
C GLY A 154 4.30 -0.08 -1.93
N VAL A 155 5.31 -0.72 -1.32
CA VAL A 155 5.75 -2.06 -1.73
C VAL A 155 4.74 -3.13 -1.34
N PHE A 156 4.13 -3.03 -0.14
CA PHE A 156 3.08 -3.99 0.21
C PHE A 156 1.92 -3.95 -0.79
N LEU A 157 1.40 -2.77 -1.14
CA LEU A 157 0.30 -2.65 -2.09
C LEU A 157 0.70 -3.10 -3.50
N GLN A 158 1.93 -2.84 -3.93
CA GLN A 158 2.47 -3.35 -5.19
C GLN A 158 2.36 -4.89 -5.24
N MET A 159 2.83 -5.59 -4.20
CA MET A 159 2.71 -7.05 -4.10
C MET A 159 1.25 -7.50 -3.96
N PHE A 160 0.46 -6.79 -3.17
CA PHE A 160 -0.94 -7.13 -2.95
C PHE A 160 -1.80 -6.97 -4.22
N HIS A 161 -1.59 -5.92 -5.01
CA HIS A 161 -2.24 -5.75 -6.32
C HIS A 161 -1.89 -6.90 -7.27
N GLY A 162 -0.63 -7.34 -7.30
CA GLY A 162 -0.23 -8.51 -8.05
C GLY A 162 -0.96 -9.79 -7.60
N VAL A 163 -1.02 -10.01 -6.29
CA VAL A 163 -1.76 -11.15 -5.70
C VAL A 163 -3.25 -11.10 -6.03
N LEU A 164 -3.89 -9.91 -6.00
CA LEU A 164 -5.30 -9.75 -6.38
C LEU A 164 -5.55 -10.08 -7.87
N ARG A 165 -4.58 -9.79 -8.73
CA ARG A 165 -4.61 -10.12 -10.18
C ARG A 165 -4.18 -11.56 -10.48
N GLY A 166 -3.70 -12.33 -9.50
CA GLY A 166 -3.20 -13.70 -9.70
C GLY A 166 -1.78 -13.77 -10.26
N LEU A 167 -0.98 -12.69 -10.16
CA LEU A 167 0.39 -12.59 -10.63
C LEU A 167 1.39 -13.22 -9.63
N ASN A 168 2.54 -13.67 -10.13
CA ASN A 168 3.65 -14.10 -9.29
C ASN A 168 4.42 -12.89 -8.68
N CYS A 169 5.40 -13.15 -7.84
CA CYS A 169 6.16 -12.13 -7.12
C CYS A 169 6.86 -11.13 -8.08
N ILE A 170 7.52 -11.63 -9.13
CA ILE A 170 8.26 -10.78 -10.10
C ILE A 170 7.29 -9.95 -10.94
N GLU A 171 6.22 -10.54 -11.46
CA GLU A 171 5.20 -9.83 -12.21
C GLU A 171 4.52 -8.73 -11.38
N SER A 172 4.41 -8.93 -10.06
CA SER A 172 3.83 -7.96 -9.13
C SER A 172 4.64 -6.67 -9.02
N LEU A 173 5.93 -6.66 -9.39
CA LEU A 173 6.79 -5.48 -9.36
C LEU A 173 6.47 -4.44 -10.45
N GLY A 174 5.57 -4.74 -11.39
CA GLY A 174 5.31 -3.89 -12.56
C GLY A 174 4.57 -2.57 -12.30
N THR A 175 3.95 -2.36 -11.12
CA THR A 175 3.15 -1.15 -10.85
C THR A 175 3.29 -0.72 -9.41
N TYR A 176 3.81 0.49 -9.19
CA TYR A 176 3.98 1.07 -7.86
C TYR A 176 2.91 2.13 -7.56
N PRO A 177 2.07 1.98 -6.52
CA PRO A 177 0.98 2.91 -6.24
C PRO A 177 1.50 4.25 -5.68
N SER A 178 0.89 5.35 -6.14
CA SER A 178 1.16 6.70 -5.63
C SER A 178 0.44 6.95 -4.28
N ASN A 179 0.90 7.93 -3.50
CA ASN A 179 0.18 8.33 -2.28
C ASN A 179 -1.25 8.78 -2.63
N LEU A 180 -2.23 8.35 -1.84
CA LEU A 180 -3.67 8.63 -2.03
C LEU A 180 -4.20 8.17 -3.40
N GLU A 181 -3.57 7.19 -4.02
CA GLU A 181 -4.10 6.49 -5.18
C GLU A 181 -5.03 5.38 -4.70
N LEU A 182 -6.27 5.42 -5.16
CA LEU A 182 -7.31 4.44 -4.86
C LEU A 182 -7.41 3.44 -6.00
N ALA A 183 -7.16 2.18 -5.73
CA ALA A 183 -7.44 1.07 -6.65
C ALA A 183 -8.57 0.22 -6.08
N THR A 184 -9.59 -0.07 -6.88
CA THR A 184 -10.73 -0.89 -6.49
C THR A 184 -10.78 -2.15 -7.34
N PHE A 185 -10.86 -3.30 -6.67
CA PHE A 185 -10.93 -4.63 -7.25
C PHE A 185 -12.27 -5.26 -6.88
N GLN A 186 -13.07 -5.60 -7.89
CA GLN A 186 -14.35 -6.27 -7.72
C GLN A 186 -14.21 -7.76 -7.99
N PHE A 187 -14.74 -8.56 -7.08
CA PHE A 187 -14.71 -10.02 -7.18
C PHE A 187 -16.11 -10.59 -7.15
N GLU A 188 -16.37 -11.57 -8.03
CA GLU A 188 -17.55 -12.44 -8.00
C GLU A 188 -17.08 -13.87 -7.75
N ASP A 189 -17.60 -14.49 -6.68
CA ASP A 189 -17.22 -15.84 -6.24
C ASP A 189 -15.68 -16.05 -6.16
N GLY A 190 -14.96 -14.99 -5.72
CA GLY A 190 -13.50 -14.99 -5.58
C GLY A 190 -12.71 -14.77 -6.87
N GLN A 191 -13.36 -14.59 -8.01
CA GLN A 191 -12.74 -14.23 -9.29
C GLN A 191 -12.75 -12.73 -9.51
N LEU A 192 -11.63 -12.16 -9.91
CA LEU A 192 -11.51 -10.73 -10.25
C LEU A 192 -12.30 -10.46 -11.55
N VAL A 193 -13.30 -9.58 -11.48
CA VAL A 193 -14.16 -9.22 -12.62
C VAL A 193 -13.98 -7.78 -13.08
N GLU A 194 -13.57 -6.87 -12.21
CA GLU A 194 -13.34 -5.47 -12.56
C GLU A 194 -12.20 -4.88 -11.72
N GLU A 195 -11.42 -4.01 -12.33
CA GLU A 195 -10.42 -3.18 -11.67
C GLU A 195 -10.57 -1.72 -12.09
N LYS A 196 -10.54 -0.80 -11.13
CA LYS A 196 -10.55 0.66 -11.36
C LYS A 196 -9.44 1.33 -10.58
N LEU A 197 -8.79 2.30 -11.22
CA LEU A 197 -7.76 3.13 -10.59
C LEU A 197 -8.20 4.60 -10.60
N ILE A 198 -8.17 5.27 -9.45
CA ILE A 198 -8.56 6.66 -9.29
C ILE A 198 -7.49 7.40 -8.49
N ARG A 199 -6.92 8.44 -9.08
CA ARG A 199 -6.04 9.38 -8.38
C ARG A 199 -6.88 10.43 -7.67
N LEU A 200 -6.99 10.34 -6.35
CA LEU A 200 -7.86 11.24 -5.58
C LEU A 200 -7.40 12.70 -5.63
N LEU A 201 -6.12 12.98 -5.80
CA LEU A 201 -5.59 14.35 -5.83
C LEU A 201 -5.14 14.86 -7.21
N GLY A 202 -5.23 14.05 -8.25
CA GLY A 202 -4.86 14.46 -9.62
C GLY A 202 -3.37 14.80 -9.82
N THR A 203 -2.50 14.37 -8.91
CA THR A 203 -1.05 14.59 -9.00
C THR A 203 -0.41 13.55 -9.91
N GLU A 204 0.59 13.99 -10.72
CA GLU A 204 1.48 13.08 -11.46
C GLU A 204 2.17 12.11 -10.48
N PRO A 205 2.40 10.84 -10.88
CA PRO A 205 3.15 9.91 -10.05
C PRO A 205 4.55 10.49 -9.80
N LEU A 206 5.00 10.50 -8.55
CA LEU A 206 6.40 10.71 -8.25
C LEU A 206 7.18 9.56 -8.88
N LYS A 207 7.87 9.83 -9.98
CA LYS A 207 8.87 8.91 -10.51
C LYS A 207 10.05 8.94 -9.55
N TRP A 208 10.37 7.79 -9.00
CA TRP A 208 11.57 7.56 -8.19
C TRP A 208 12.81 7.50 -9.11
#